data_247c0253fdec6bc8c461792e73751e40
#
_entry.id   247c0253fdec6bc8c461792e73751e40
#
_cell.length_a   1.000
_cell.length_b   1.000
_cell.length_c   1.000
_cell.angle_alpha   90.00
_cell.angle_beta   90.00
_cell.angle_gamma   90.00
#
_symmetry.space_group_name_H-M   'P 1'
#
loop_
_entity.id
_entity.type
_entity.pdbx_description
1 polymer ?
#
loop_
_entity_poly.entity_id
_entity_poly.type
_entity_poly.pdbx_seq_one_letter_code
_entity_poly.pdbx_strand_id
1 'polypeptide(L)'
;MPAPLKLGIIGDVHAEHHRLTLTLDYLYNQGINQIACTGDLSDGMGDLDETVEILIDHNVTTVAGNHDRWLLTDRSRHVTNAHHRSDLNSKTLDYLESLPKTRTITVGQHDVLLCHGMGDQDLAKIWPGTERMPVERSSRLDDIIDQGRFSWIINGHVHFQSVIPFETAVLINAGTLAGNRWPGFLILDLASQTIDVFSLADDQVTFKGTRDLGTLPRTWKNTQHFDGDWDPTFLIDMTATAA
;
A
#
# COMPACT_ATOMS: atom_id res chain seq x y z
N MET A 1 -19.89 -20.70 -8.43
CA MET A 1 -20.08 -19.31 -7.95
C MET A 1 -18.99 -18.48 -8.63
N PRO A 2 -19.26 -17.25 -9.06
CA PRO A 2 -18.19 -16.39 -9.56
C PRO A 2 -17.12 -16.24 -8.48
N ALA A 3 -15.85 -16.14 -8.87
CA ALA A 3 -14.75 -15.92 -7.94
C ALA A 3 -15.00 -14.63 -7.14
N PRO A 4 -14.66 -14.61 -5.85
CA PRO A 4 -14.81 -13.41 -5.05
C PRO A 4 -13.99 -12.27 -5.67
N LEU A 5 -14.61 -11.10 -5.85
CA LEU A 5 -13.94 -9.91 -6.38
C LEU A 5 -13.16 -9.21 -5.26
N LYS A 6 -12.27 -9.95 -4.60
CA LYS A 6 -11.50 -9.47 -3.45
C LYS A 6 -10.02 -9.39 -3.78
N LEU A 7 -9.37 -8.33 -3.29
CA LEU A 7 -7.96 -8.07 -3.41
C LEU A 7 -7.36 -7.85 -2.01
N GLY A 8 -6.37 -8.65 -1.63
CA GLY A 8 -5.52 -8.39 -0.48
C GLY A 8 -4.55 -7.26 -0.79
N ILE A 9 -4.38 -6.30 0.12
CA ILE A 9 -3.52 -5.14 -0.08
C ILE A 9 -2.53 -5.05 1.06
N ILE A 10 -1.24 -5.13 0.72
CA ILE A 10 -0.10 -5.01 1.63
C ILE A 10 0.62 -3.70 1.31
N GLY A 11 0.86 -2.89 2.34
CA GLY A 11 1.62 -1.65 2.24
C GLY A 11 3.13 -1.88 2.22
N ASP A 12 3.85 -0.85 2.62
CA ASP A 12 5.30 -0.83 2.65
C ASP A 12 5.83 -1.88 3.65
N VAL A 13 6.66 -2.81 3.18
CA VAL A 13 7.00 -4.03 3.95
C VAL A 13 8.19 -3.80 4.89
N HIS A 14 9.23 -3.09 4.43
CA HIS A 14 10.43 -2.78 5.22
C HIS A 14 11.03 -4.00 5.93
N ALA A 15 11.24 -5.09 5.17
CA ALA A 15 11.81 -6.36 5.63
C ALA A 15 11.07 -7.04 6.80
N GLU A 16 9.82 -6.69 7.05
CA GLU A 16 8.99 -7.30 8.10
C GLU A 16 8.47 -8.70 7.67
N HIS A 17 9.39 -9.64 7.41
CA HIS A 17 9.09 -10.96 6.87
C HIS A 17 8.11 -11.77 7.76
N HIS A 18 8.22 -11.66 9.09
CA HIS A 18 7.28 -12.33 10.00
C HIS A 18 5.86 -11.80 9.86
N ARG A 19 5.69 -10.47 9.82
CA ARG A 19 4.36 -9.84 9.61
C ARG A 19 3.82 -10.09 8.22
N LEU A 20 4.70 -10.16 7.23
CA LEU A 20 4.33 -10.54 5.87
C LEU A 20 3.77 -11.97 5.83
N THR A 21 4.43 -12.93 6.48
CA THR A 21 3.95 -14.32 6.60
C THR A 21 2.58 -14.38 7.27
N LEU A 22 2.43 -13.73 8.43
CA LEU A 22 1.14 -13.67 9.13
C LEU A 22 0.01 -13.08 8.27
N THR A 23 0.33 -12.03 7.51
CA THR A 23 -0.63 -11.40 6.61
C THR A 23 -1.06 -12.34 5.49
N LEU A 24 -0.10 -13.00 4.85
CA LEU A 24 -0.37 -13.92 3.76
C LEU A 24 -1.14 -15.15 4.23
N ASP A 25 -0.76 -15.73 5.35
CA ASP A 25 -1.50 -16.85 5.96
C ASP A 25 -2.95 -16.47 6.24
N TYR A 26 -3.17 -15.28 6.79
CA TYR A 26 -4.53 -14.79 7.03
C TYR A 26 -5.32 -14.65 5.73
N LEU A 27 -4.75 -13.99 4.71
CA LEU A 27 -5.40 -13.76 3.42
C LEU A 27 -5.77 -15.08 2.72
N TYR A 28 -4.85 -16.04 2.68
CA TYR A 28 -5.12 -17.36 2.09
C TYR A 28 -6.18 -18.15 2.85
N ASN A 29 -6.17 -18.08 4.18
CA ASN A 29 -7.20 -18.72 5.01
C ASN A 29 -8.59 -18.10 4.79
N GLN A 30 -8.67 -16.84 4.33
CA GLN A 30 -9.91 -16.19 3.89
C GLN A 30 -10.26 -16.48 2.41
N GLY A 31 -9.46 -17.30 1.71
CA GLY A 31 -9.66 -17.62 0.29
C GLY A 31 -9.26 -16.48 -0.66
N ILE A 32 -8.44 -15.53 -0.20
CA ILE A 32 -7.97 -14.39 -1.00
C ILE A 32 -6.62 -14.76 -1.61
N ASN A 33 -6.60 -14.95 -2.94
CA ASN A 33 -5.42 -15.40 -3.68
C ASN A 33 -4.84 -14.30 -4.60
N GLN A 34 -5.57 -13.21 -4.83
CA GLN A 34 -5.04 -12.03 -5.49
C GLN A 34 -4.54 -11.05 -4.41
N ILE A 35 -3.24 -10.78 -4.40
CA ILE A 35 -2.59 -9.96 -3.38
C ILE A 35 -1.69 -8.94 -4.07
N ALA A 36 -1.81 -7.68 -3.68
CA ALA A 36 -1.01 -6.55 -4.13
C ALA A 36 -0.09 -6.06 -3.01
N CYS A 37 1.15 -5.70 -3.36
CA CYS A 37 2.12 -5.08 -2.45
C CYS A 37 2.67 -3.79 -3.05
N THR A 38 2.67 -2.70 -2.29
CA THR A 38 3.06 -1.37 -2.75
C THR A 38 4.57 -1.13 -2.80
N GLY A 39 5.40 -2.14 -2.47
CA GLY A 39 6.86 -2.01 -2.49
C GLY A 39 7.45 -1.52 -1.17
N ASP A 40 8.54 -0.77 -1.25
CA ASP A 40 9.40 -0.46 -0.11
C ASP A 40 9.68 -1.71 0.72
N LEU A 41 10.31 -2.70 0.06
CA LEU A 41 10.63 -3.98 0.67
C LEU A 41 11.85 -3.85 1.58
N SER A 42 12.78 -2.97 1.22
CA SER A 42 14.05 -2.76 1.92
C SER A 42 13.96 -1.73 3.06
N ASP A 43 15.05 -1.63 3.82
CA ASP A 43 15.23 -0.73 4.96
C ASP A 43 14.29 -0.99 6.14
N GLY A 44 14.59 -2.04 6.91
CA GLY A 44 13.83 -2.46 8.10
C GLY A 44 14.64 -3.38 9.01
N MET A 45 14.00 -3.86 10.08
CA MET A 45 14.65 -4.67 11.12
C MET A 45 14.80 -6.14 10.78
N GLY A 46 14.02 -6.64 9.81
CA GLY A 46 13.97 -8.06 9.49
C GLY A 46 14.94 -8.46 8.38
N ASP A 47 14.68 -9.61 7.78
CA ASP A 47 15.48 -10.20 6.72
C ASP A 47 14.85 -9.89 5.35
N LEU A 48 15.60 -9.18 4.48
CA LEU A 48 15.14 -8.82 3.15
C LEU A 48 15.17 -10.00 2.18
N ASP A 49 16.14 -10.90 2.31
CA ASP A 49 16.22 -12.09 1.47
C ASP A 49 15.01 -13.01 1.73
N GLU A 50 14.64 -13.22 3.00
CA GLU A 50 13.46 -13.96 3.39
C GLU A 50 12.16 -13.26 2.97
N THR A 51 12.09 -11.94 3.11
CA THR A 51 10.95 -11.13 2.63
C THR A 51 10.69 -11.35 1.15
N VAL A 52 11.75 -11.30 0.33
CA VAL A 52 11.65 -11.48 -1.13
C VAL A 52 11.28 -12.92 -1.47
N GLU A 53 11.84 -13.91 -0.78
CA GLU A 53 11.50 -15.31 -0.98
C GLU A 53 10.02 -15.58 -0.74
N ILE A 54 9.47 -15.06 0.36
CA ILE A 54 8.03 -15.14 0.69
C ILE A 54 7.17 -14.53 -0.42
N LEU A 55 7.52 -13.32 -0.91
CA LEU A 55 6.75 -12.67 -1.98
C LEU A 55 6.76 -13.47 -3.30
N ILE A 56 7.90 -14.08 -3.65
CA ILE A 56 8.04 -14.93 -4.83
C ILE A 56 7.20 -16.20 -4.68
N ASP A 57 7.34 -16.92 -3.57
CA ASP A 57 6.70 -18.21 -3.32
C ASP A 57 5.18 -18.08 -3.30
N HIS A 58 4.68 -16.94 -2.81
CA HIS A 58 3.26 -16.60 -2.77
C HIS A 58 2.75 -15.88 -4.02
N ASN A 59 3.61 -15.64 -5.02
CA ASN A 59 3.25 -14.94 -6.25
C ASN A 59 2.53 -13.60 -6.01
N VAL A 60 3.01 -12.81 -5.05
CA VAL A 60 2.43 -11.50 -4.71
C VAL A 60 2.72 -10.50 -5.83
N THR A 61 1.69 -9.78 -6.29
CA THR A 61 1.86 -8.73 -7.29
C THR A 61 2.46 -7.49 -6.64
N THR A 62 3.76 -7.25 -6.89
CA THR A 62 4.55 -6.22 -6.23
C THR A 62 5.04 -5.17 -7.21
N VAL A 63 5.19 -3.91 -6.76
CA VAL A 63 5.85 -2.81 -7.45
C VAL A 63 7.06 -2.33 -6.68
N ALA A 64 7.99 -1.63 -7.34
CA ALA A 64 9.17 -1.06 -6.68
C ALA A 64 8.81 0.20 -5.89
N GLY A 65 9.34 0.31 -4.67
CA GLY A 65 9.31 1.52 -3.88
C GLY A 65 10.58 2.37 -4.01
N ASN A 66 10.61 3.51 -3.30
CA ASN A 66 11.77 4.38 -3.33
C ASN A 66 12.95 3.81 -2.52
N HIS A 67 12.70 3.06 -1.46
CA HIS A 67 13.74 2.38 -0.70
C HIS A 67 14.41 1.29 -1.55
N ASP A 68 13.65 0.52 -2.31
CA ASP A 68 14.16 -0.51 -3.22
C ASP A 68 15.08 0.10 -4.29
N ARG A 69 14.65 1.22 -4.89
CA ARG A 69 15.46 1.98 -5.85
C ARG A 69 16.73 2.55 -5.21
N TRP A 70 16.66 3.05 -3.98
CA TRP A 70 17.86 3.57 -3.29
C TRP A 70 18.86 2.45 -3.02
N LEU A 71 18.41 1.30 -2.54
CA LEU A 71 19.24 0.12 -2.35
C LEU A 71 19.96 -0.28 -3.66
N LEU A 72 19.22 -0.40 -4.77
CA LEU A 72 19.77 -0.80 -6.07
C LEU A 72 20.75 0.22 -6.66
N THR A 73 20.68 1.50 -6.25
CA THR A 73 21.56 2.56 -6.73
C THR A 73 22.65 2.94 -5.72
N ASP A 74 22.91 2.10 -4.72
CA ASP A 74 23.87 2.31 -3.63
C ASP A 74 23.67 3.66 -2.91
N ARG A 75 22.42 4.11 -2.79
CA ARG A 75 22.00 5.29 -2.03
C ARG A 75 21.37 4.91 -0.70
N SER A 76 21.99 3.94 -0.02
CA SER A 76 21.53 3.52 1.31
C SER A 76 21.42 4.71 2.25
N ARG A 77 20.33 4.78 3.00
CA ARG A 77 20.11 5.83 3.98
C ARG A 77 21.06 5.64 5.16
N HIS A 78 21.49 6.75 5.77
CA HIS A 78 22.24 6.72 7.04
C HIS A 78 21.27 6.44 8.22
N VAL A 79 20.61 5.29 8.16
CA VAL A 79 19.71 4.79 9.22
C VAL A 79 20.22 3.43 9.69
N THR A 80 20.00 3.11 10.95
CA THR A 80 20.56 1.92 11.58
C THR A 80 20.15 0.60 10.90
N ASN A 81 19.01 0.60 10.22
CA ASN A 81 18.40 -0.59 9.59
C ASN A 81 18.42 -0.50 8.06
N ALA A 82 19.34 0.26 7.48
CA ALA A 82 19.52 0.31 6.05
C ALA A 82 20.13 -1.00 5.54
N HIS A 83 19.55 -1.58 4.52
CA HIS A 83 20.15 -2.71 3.81
C HIS A 83 21.19 -2.22 2.83
N HIS A 84 22.23 -3.03 2.63
CA HIS A 84 23.27 -2.79 1.63
C HIS A 84 23.25 -3.87 0.56
N ARG A 85 23.45 -3.44 -0.70
CA ARG A 85 23.45 -4.36 -1.84
C ARG A 85 24.44 -5.52 -1.68
N SER A 86 25.59 -5.28 -1.01
CA SER A 86 26.62 -6.28 -0.76
C SER A 86 26.20 -7.42 0.17
N ASP A 87 25.13 -7.20 0.95
CA ASP A 87 24.71 -8.13 2.01
C ASP A 87 23.61 -9.08 1.53
N LEU A 88 23.12 -8.87 0.30
CA LEU A 88 21.98 -9.59 -0.27
C LEU A 88 22.43 -10.66 -1.27
N ASN A 89 21.63 -11.71 -1.36
CA ASN A 89 21.84 -12.75 -2.37
C ASN A 89 21.39 -12.27 -3.77
N SER A 90 21.87 -12.97 -4.81
CA SER A 90 21.56 -12.60 -6.20
C SER A 90 20.08 -12.74 -6.55
N LYS A 91 19.34 -13.70 -5.98
CA LYS A 91 17.90 -13.90 -6.21
C LYS A 91 17.11 -12.67 -5.75
N THR A 92 17.46 -12.11 -4.59
CA THR A 92 16.86 -10.89 -4.06
C THR A 92 17.14 -9.69 -4.94
N LEU A 93 18.40 -9.51 -5.36
CA LEU A 93 18.77 -8.40 -6.24
C LEU A 93 18.06 -8.50 -7.60
N ASP A 94 18.05 -9.67 -8.22
CA ASP A 94 17.36 -9.91 -9.49
C ASP A 94 15.85 -9.65 -9.38
N TYR A 95 15.22 -10.03 -8.26
CA TYR A 95 13.82 -9.77 -8.01
C TYR A 95 13.55 -8.26 -7.89
N LEU A 96 14.32 -7.55 -7.05
CA LEU A 96 14.16 -6.10 -6.88
C LEU A 96 14.37 -5.33 -8.19
N GLU A 97 15.38 -5.72 -9.00
CA GLU A 97 15.64 -5.14 -10.31
C GLU A 97 14.50 -5.41 -11.32
N SER A 98 13.78 -6.51 -11.16
CA SER A 98 12.64 -6.88 -12.01
C SER A 98 11.33 -6.14 -11.69
N LEU A 99 11.23 -5.51 -10.52
CA LEU A 99 10.00 -4.85 -10.09
C LEU A 99 9.68 -3.63 -10.95
N PRO A 100 8.46 -3.55 -11.50
CA PRO A 100 8.02 -2.36 -12.22
C PRO A 100 7.60 -1.25 -11.24
N LYS A 101 7.59 -0.01 -11.70
CA LYS A 101 7.07 1.14 -10.92
C LYS A 101 5.55 1.12 -10.75
N THR A 102 4.85 0.53 -11.72
CA THR A 102 3.38 0.43 -11.71
C THR A 102 2.92 -0.91 -12.26
N ARG A 103 1.78 -1.38 -11.79
CA ARG A 103 1.08 -2.52 -12.38
C ARG A 103 -0.41 -2.23 -12.49
N THR A 104 -1.04 -2.81 -13.51
CA THR A 104 -2.49 -2.95 -13.58
C THR A 104 -2.86 -4.35 -13.10
N ILE A 105 -3.76 -4.43 -12.13
CA ILE A 105 -4.30 -5.68 -11.61
C ILE A 105 -5.75 -5.78 -12.05
N THR A 106 -6.10 -6.83 -12.79
CA THR A 106 -7.50 -7.05 -13.17
C THR A 106 -8.18 -7.97 -12.15
N VAL A 107 -9.22 -7.48 -11.50
CA VAL A 107 -10.04 -8.22 -10.54
C VAL A 107 -11.47 -8.28 -11.10
N GLY A 108 -11.85 -9.41 -11.65
CA GLY A 108 -13.09 -9.53 -12.43
C GLY A 108 -13.08 -8.62 -13.66
N GLN A 109 -13.94 -7.60 -13.66
CA GLN A 109 -14.01 -6.60 -14.75
C GLN A 109 -13.39 -5.25 -14.37
N HIS A 110 -12.75 -5.15 -13.21
CA HIS A 110 -12.17 -3.92 -12.71
C HIS A 110 -10.65 -3.92 -12.89
N ASP A 111 -10.14 -2.86 -13.50
CA ASP A 111 -8.71 -2.57 -13.54
C ASP A 111 -8.33 -1.70 -12.35
N VAL A 112 -7.38 -2.17 -11.56
CA VAL A 112 -6.82 -1.50 -10.37
C VAL A 112 -5.40 -1.06 -10.71
N LEU A 113 -5.09 0.22 -10.54
CA LEU A 113 -3.72 0.71 -10.65
C LEU A 113 -2.98 0.49 -9.32
N LEU A 114 -1.86 -0.20 -9.38
CA LEU A 114 -0.92 -0.35 -8.27
C LEU A 114 0.35 0.44 -8.54
N CYS A 115 0.77 1.28 -7.59
CA CYS A 115 2.05 2.01 -7.60
C CYS A 115 2.55 2.22 -6.16
N HIS A 116 3.80 2.69 -6.00
CA HIS A 116 4.31 3.02 -4.66
C HIS A 116 3.92 4.45 -4.26
N GLY A 117 4.46 5.48 -4.92
CA GLY A 117 4.02 6.87 -4.73
C GLY A 117 2.81 7.19 -5.61
N MET A 118 3.05 7.79 -6.80
CA MET A 118 1.99 8.01 -7.78
C MET A 118 2.49 7.78 -9.20
N GLY A 119 1.93 6.78 -9.85
CA GLY A 119 2.38 6.36 -11.17
C GLY A 119 3.87 5.97 -11.12
N ASP A 120 4.69 6.63 -11.93
CA ASP A 120 6.15 6.42 -11.98
C ASP A 120 6.95 7.27 -10.99
N GLN A 121 6.28 8.13 -10.20
CA GLN A 121 6.88 9.02 -9.20
C GLN A 121 6.82 8.39 -7.81
N ASP A 122 7.84 7.62 -7.45
CA ASP A 122 7.87 6.84 -6.21
C ASP A 122 7.95 7.66 -4.91
N LEU A 123 8.27 8.94 -4.97
CA LEU A 123 8.31 9.87 -3.83
C LEU A 123 7.06 10.76 -3.72
N ALA A 124 6.11 10.62 -4.65
CA ALA A 124 4.93 11.47 -4.65
C ALA A 124 4.03 11.12 -3.46
N LYS A 125 3.71 12.15 -2.68
CA LYS A 125 2.72 12.09 -1.61
C LYS A 125 1.42 12.72 -2.11
N ILE A 126 0.31 12.11 -1.72
CA ILE A 126 -1.02 12.68 -1.96
C ILE A 126 -1.71 12.83 -0.62
N TRP A 127 -2.03 14.07 -0.27
CA TRP A 127 -2.67 14.36 1.00
C TRP A 127 -3.57 15.59 0.92
N PRO A 128 -4.87 15.47 1.26
CA PRO A 128 -5.81 16.59 1.14
C PRO A 128 -5.56 17.75 2.12
N GLY A 129 -4.68 17.54 3.08
CA GLY A 129 -4.36 18.53 4.12
C GLY A 129 -5.19 18.34 5.39
N THR A 130 -4.57 18.58 6.54
CA THR A 130 -5.19 18.60 7.86
C THR A 130 -4.56 19.74 8.64
N GLU A 131 -5.07 20.05 9.83
CA GLU A 131 -4.44 21.04 10.72
C GLU A 131 -2.95 20.78 10.97
N ARG A 132 -2.50 19.53 10.87
CA ARG A 132 -1.13 19.10 11.20
C ARG A 132 -0.27 18.76 10.00
N MET A 133 -0.88 18.51 8.86
CA MET A 133 -0.17 18.07 7.65
C MET A 133 -0.59 18.93 6.45
N PRO A 134 0.38 19.51 5.72
CA PRO A 134 0.09 20.35 4.57
C PRO A 134 -0.59 19.56 3.46
N VAL A 135 -1.23 20.29 2.55
CA VAL A 135 -1.77 19.73 1.31
C VAL A 135 -0.63 19.27 0.40
N GLU A 136 -0.71 18.03 -0.06
CA GLU A 136 0.21 17.45 -1.04
C GLU A 136 -0.58 17.06 -2.31
N ARG A 137 -0.30 17.75 -3.41
CA ARG A 137 -0.98 17.58 -4.71
C ARG A 137 -0.12 16.79 -5.66
N SER A 138 -0.77 16.16 -6.65
CA SER A 138 -0.07 15.40 -7.68
C SER A 138 -0.73 15.60 -9.04
N SER A 139 -0.06 16.35 -9.93
CA SER A 139 -0.50 16.46 -11.33
C SER A 139 -0.55 15.10 -12.02
N ARG A 140 0.32 14.17 -11.63
CA ARG A 140 0.32 12.82 -12.17
C ARG A 140 -0.96 12.05 -11.80
N LEU A 141 -1.46 12.20 -10.57
CA LEU A 141 -2.76 11.64 -10.18
C LEU A 141 -3.90 12.31 -10.94
N ASP A 142 -3.84 13.64 -11.07
CA ASP A 142 -4.86 14.39 -11.81
C ASP A 142 -4.96 13.90 -13.25
N ASP A 143 -3.83 13.68 -13.94
CA ASP A 143 -3.79 13.10 -15.29
C ASP A 143 -4.40 11.69 -15.33
N ILE A 144 -4.17 10.85 -14.33
CA ILE A 144 -4.71 9.49 -14.24
C ILE A 144 -6.24 9.54 -14.05
N ILE A 145 -6.72 10.44 -13.20
CA ILE A 145 -8.16 10.66 -12.96
C ILE A 145 -8.84 11.18 -14.25
N ASP A 146 -8.25 12.16 -14.90
CA ASP A 146 -8.80 12.77 -16.13
C ASP A 146 -8.87 11.77 -17.30
N GLN A 147 -7.95 10.79 -17.36
CA GLN A 147 -8.02 9.71 -18.34
C GLN A 147 -9.17 8.73 -18.09
N GLY A 148 -9.71 8.68 -16.86
CA GLY A 148 -10.87 7.87 -16.50
C GLY A 148 -10.70 6.35 -16.66
N ARG A 149 -9.45 5.86 -16.72
CA ARG A 149 -9.16 4.43 -16.93
C ARG A 149 -9.32 3.62 -15.65
N PHE A 150 -8.94 4.19 -14.50
CA PHE A 150 -8.91 3.48 -13.23
C PHE A 150 -9.90 4.10 -12.24
N SER A 151 -10.86 3.29 -11.79
CA SER A 151 -11.73 3.67 -10.66
C SER A 151 -11.08 3.33 -9.30
N TRP A 152 -10.05 2.49 -9.29
CA TRP A 152 -9.35 2.05 -8.10
C TRP A 152 -7.85 2.25 -8.28
N ILE A 153 -7.25 2.97 -7.34
CA ILE A 153 -5.81 3.28 -7.33
C ILE A 153 -5.29 2.91 -5.95
N ILE A 154 -4.25 2.08 -5.90
CA ILE A 154 -3.61 1.65 -4.66
C ILE A 154 -2.18 2.18 -4.65
N ASN A 155 -1.81 2.85 -3.56
CA ASN A 155 -0.45 3.31 -3.33
C ASN A 155 0.04 3.04 -1.89
N GLY A 156 1.34 3.31 -1.63
CA GLY A 156 2.03 3.22 -0.35
C GLY A 156 2.64 4.54 0.08
N HIS A 157 3.89 4.50 0.51
CA HIS A 157 4.80 5.62 0.77
C HIS A 157 4.48 6.49 2.01
N VAL A 158 3.23 6.78 2.30
CA VAL A 158 2.88 7.64 3.45
C VAL A 158 2.68 6.86 4.76
N HIS A 159 2.70 5.53 4.73
CA HIS A 159 2.57 4.59 5.86
C HIS A 159 1.24 4.67 6.63
N PHE A 160 0.28 5.45 6.16
CA PHE A 160 -1.05 5.51 6.76
C PHE A 160 -2.06 4.74 5.90
N GLN A 161 -2.85 3.87 6.52
CA GLN A 161 -4.01 3.30 5.84
C GLN A 161 -5.08 4.37 5.70
N SER A 162 -5.30 4.84 4.48
CA SER A 162 -6.24 5.93 4.21
C SER A 162 -6.94 5.79 2.88
N VAL A 163 -8.11 6.43 2.75
CA VAL A 163 -8.89 6.50 1.53
C VAL A 163 -9.12 7.95 1.15
N ILE A 164 -8.85 8.30 -0.09
CA ILE A 164 -9.11 9.62 -0.65
C ILE A 164 -10.04 9.44 -1.85
N PRO A 165 -11.33 9.79 -1.73
CA PRO A 165 -12.28 9.62 -2.80
C PRO A 165 -12.28 10.80 -3.76
N PHE A 166 -12.29 10.48 -5.05
CA PHE A 166 -12.53 11.40 -6.14
C PHE A 166 -13.86 11.08 -6.84
N GLU A 167 -14.38 12.00 -7.64
CA GLU A 167 -15.66 11.81 -8.35
C GLU A 167 -15.68 10.55 -9.24
N THR A 168 -14.53 10.16 -9.80
CA THR A 168 -14.42 9.02 -10.73
C THR A 168 -13.47 7.92 -10.28
N ALA A 169 -12.74 8.12 -9.16
CA ALA A 169 -11.76 7.17 -8.67
C ALA A 169 -11.65 7.21 -7.14
N VAL A 170 -11.14 6.13 -6.56
CA VAL A 170 -10.78 6.05 -5.14
C VAL A 170 -9.29 5.74 -5.04
N LEU A 171 -8.54 6.59 -4.34
CA LEU A 171 -7.15 6.32 -3.96
C LEU A 171 -7.12 5.67 -2.58
N ILE A 172 -6.49 4.50 -2.48
CA ILE A 172 -6.31 3.75 -1.25
C ILE A 172 -4.82 3.72 -0.94
N ASN A 173 -4.41 4.33 0.18
CA ASN A 173 -3.06 4.12 0.69
C ASN A 173 -3.04 2.88 1.58
N ALA A 174 -2.14 1.96 1.26
CA ALA A 174 -2.10 0.64 1.88
C ALA A 174 -1.53 0.64 3.31
N GLY A 175 -0.86 1.70 3.72
CA GLY A 175 -0.16 1.76 5.00
C GLY A 175 1.19 1.05 4.97
N THR A 176 1.53 0.33 6.03
CA THR A 176 2.82 -0.36 6.17
C THR A 176 2.68 -1.60 7.06
N LEU A 177 3.60 -2.56 6.91
CA LEU A 177 3.82 -3.64 7.89
C LEU A 177 4.82 -3.24 8.98
N ALA A 178 5.59 -2.16 8.76
CA ALA A 178 6.70 -1.76 9.62
C ALA A 178 6.27 -0.91 10.82
N GLY A 179 7.15 -0.90 11.82
CA GLY A 179 7.04 -0.01 12.99
C GLY A 179 6.03 -0.47 14.04
N ASN A 180 5.87 0.39 15.05
CA ASN A 180 5.01 0.15 16.21
C ASN A 180 3.70 0.93 16.17
N ARG A 181 3.53 1.77 15.14
CA ARG A 181 2.32 2.57 14.94
C ARG A 181 1.58 2.03 13.73
N TRP A 182 0.44 1.40 13.96
CA TRP A 182 -0.50 0.98 12.93
C TRP A 182 0.02 0.06 11.81
N PRO A 183 0.90 -0.92 12.11
CA PRO A 183 1.18 -1.93 11.10
C PRO A 183 -0.09 -2.72 10.79
N GLY A 184 -0.31 -2.98 9.49
CA GLY A 184 -1.52 -3.69 9.09
C GLY A 184 -1.66 -3.86 7.58
N PHE A 185 -2.80 -4.43 7.18
CA PHE A 185 -3.13 -4.70 5.79
C PHE A 185 -4.64 -4.50 5.55
N LEU A 186 -5.06 -4.57 4.29
CA LEU A 186 -6.42 -4.30 3.87
C LEU A 186 -6.95 -5.43 2.99
N ILE A 187 -8.27 -5.59 2.96
CA ILE A 187 -8.97 -6.41 1.97
C ILE A 187 -10.00 -5.54 1.27
N LEU A 188 -9.80 -5.28 -0.02
CA LEU A 188 -10.76 -4.57 -0.86
C LEU A 188 -11.72 -5.56 -1.49
N ASP A 189 -13.02 -5.38 -1.27
CA ASP A 189 -14.08 -6.07 -1.98
C ASP A 189 -14.69 -5.14 -3.02
N LEU A 190 -14.38 -5.40 -4.31
CA LEU A 190 -14.83 -4.55 -5.41
C LEU A 190 -16.31 -4.73 -5.73
N ALA A 191 -16.91 -5.87 -5.35
CA ALA A 191 -18.33 -6.13 -5.59
C ALA A 191 -19.24 -5.32 -4.66
N SER A 192 -18.88 -5.28 -3.37
CA SER A 192 -19.62 -4.50 -2.36
C SER A 192 -19.10 -3.08 -2.22
N GLN A 193 -17.97 -2.73 -2.83
CA GLN A 193 -17.26 -1.46 -2.66
C GLN A 193 -16.95 -1.20 -1.18
N THR A 194 -16.41 -2.21 -0.50
CA THR A 194 -16.03 -2.12 0.91
C THR A 194 -14.56 -2.45 1.10
N ILE A 195 -13.99 -1.95 2.18
CA ILE A 195 -12.63 -2.27 2.59
C ILE A 195 -12.61 -2.72 4.05
N ASP A 196 -12.06 -3.91 4.27
CA ASP A 196 -11.82 -4.46 5.59
C ASP A 196 -10.43 -4.05 6.05
N VAL A 197 -10.32 -3.58 7.28
CA VAL A 197 -9.10 -3.04 7.87
C VAL A 197 -8.59 -3.98 8.95
N PHE A 198 -7.30 -4.30 8.89
CA PHE A 198 -6.63 -5.17 9.83
C PHE A 198 -5.39 -4.49 10.41
N SER A 199 -5.16 -4.67 11.71
CA SER A 199 -3.90 -4.29 12.36
C SER A 199 -3.12 -5.53 12.79
N LEU A 200 -1.80 -5.36 12.87
CA LEU A 200 -0.84 -6.36 13.34
C LEU A 200 -0.23 -5.88 14.65
N ALA A 201 -0.37 -6.65 15.69
CA ALA A 201 0.25 -6.40 16.99
C ALA A 201 0.63 -7.73 17.62
N ASP A 202 1.85 -7.85 18.15
CA ASP A 202 2.31 -9.01 18.92
C ASP A 202 1.99 -10.36 18.24
N ASP A 203 2.33 -10.48 16.95
CA ASP A 203 2.07 -11.66 16.11
C ASP A 203 0.57 -12.03 15.97
N GLN A 204 -0.31 -11.07 16.15
CA GLN A 204 -1.76 -11.25 16.00
C GLN A 204 -2.35 -10.35 14.92
N VAL A 205 -3.24 -10.94 14.13
CA VAL A 205 -4.09 -10.20 13.17
C VAL A 205 -5.38 -9.81 13.88
N THR A 206 -5.65 -8.51 13.94
CA THR A 206 -6.89 -7.98 14.54
C THR A 206 -7.72 -7.26 13.49
N PHE A 207 -8.97 -7.72 13.29
CA PHE A 207 -9.94 -7.01 12.45
C PHE A 207 -10.40 -5.72 13.14
N LYS A 208 -10.31 -4.59 12.45
CA LYS A 208 -10.64 -3.24 12.96
C LYS A 208 -11.98 -2.73 12.48
N GLY A 209 -12.54 -3.32 11.45
CA GLY A 209 -13.85 -2.95 10.92
C GLY A 209 -13.86 -2.85 9.40
N THR A 210 -15.06 -2.69 8.87
CA THR A 210 -15.32 -2.51 7.43
C THR A 210 -15.70 -1.05 7.18
N ARG A 211 -15.18 -0.48 6.08
CA ARG A 211 -15.59 0.83 5.57
C ARG A 211 -16.31 0.67 4.24
N ASP A 212 -17.45 1.33 4.13
CA ASP A 212 -18.18 1.47 2.88
C ASP A 212 -17.55 2.62 2.06
N LEU A 213 -17.05 2.30 0.87
CA LEU A 213 -16.40 3.25 -0.03
C LEU A 213 -17.41 3.95 -0.95
N GLY A 214 -18.64 3.44 -1.06
CA GLY A 214 -19.73 4.04 -1.83
C GLY A 214 -20.43 5.21 -1.13
N THR A 215 -20.21 5.36 0.19
CA THR A 215 -20.87 6.38 1.03
C THR A 215 -19.92 7.37 1.68
N LEU A 216 -18.73 7.56 1.10
CA LEU A 216 -17.74 8.49 1.64
C LEU A 216 -18.27 9.92 1.64
N PRO A 217 -18.07 10.69 2.74
CA PRO A 217 -18.80 11.94 2.97
C PRO A 217 -18.36 13.09 2.09
N ARG A 218 -17.23 12.97 1.43
CA ARG A 218 -16.64 14.01 0.59
C ARG A 218 -15.85 13.40 -0.56
N THR A 219 -16.02 13.95 -1.75
CA THR A 219 -15.23 13.62 -2.94
C THR A 219 -14.61 14.89 -3.52
N TRP A 220 -13.44 14.75 -4.15
CA TRP A 220 -12.81 15.82 -4.91
C TRP A 220 -12.84 15.50 -6.40
N LYS A 221 -12.85 16.53 -7.22
CA LYS A 221 -12.69 16.34 -8.66
C LYS A 221 -11.28 15.82 -8.99
N ASN A 222 -10.26 16.43 -8.39
CA ASN A 222 -8.85 16.07 -8.48
C ASN A 222 -8.07 16.73 -7.32
N THR A 223 -6.74 16.56 -7.27
CA THR A 223 -5.92 17.06 -6.17
C THR A 223 -5.82 18.59 -6.11
N GLN A 224 -6.10 19.30 -7.21
CA GLN A 224 -6.11 20.78 -7.22
C GLN A 224 -7.23 21.36 -6.35
N HIS A 225 -8.26 20.57 -6.08
CA HIS A 225 -9.41 20.95 -5.25
C HIS A 225 -9.21 20.65 -3.76
N PHE A 226 -8.06 20.13 -3.35
CA PHE A 226 -7.72 19.97 -1.95
C PHE A 226 -7.61 21.33 -1.27
N ASP A 227 -8.29 21.53 -0.16
CA ASP A 227 -8.43 22.82 0.55
C ASP A 227 -7.75 22.88 1.92
N GLY A 228 -7.19 21.76 2.37
CA GLY A 228 -6.50 21.71 3.65
C GLY A 228 -7.41 21.46 4.86
N ASP A 229 -8.71 21.41 4.63
CA ASP A 229 -9.72 21.17 5.67
C ASP A 229 -10.32 19.76 5.45
N TRP A 230 -9.50 18.74 5.64
CA TRP A 230 -9.92 17.36 5.52
C TRP A 230 -9.85 16.66 6.87
N ASP A 231 -10.99 16.18 7.33
CA ASP A 231 -11.01 15.14 8.36
C ASP A 231 -10.80 13.79 7.67
N PRO A 232 -9.57 13.25 7.70
CA PRO A 232 -9.30 12.04 6.97
C PRO A 232 -10.15 10.92 7.52
N THR A 233 -10.87 10.23 6.64
CA THR A 233 -11.41 8.93 6.98
C THR A 233 -10.24 7.96 7.08
N PHE A 234 -9.44 8.09 8.13
CA PHE A 234 -8.42 7.10 8.45
C PHE A 234 -9.14 5.77 8.61
N LEU A 235 -8.66 4.76 7.92
CA LEU A 235 -9.24 3.43 8.04
C LEU A 235 -8.96 2.87 9.43
N ILE A 236 -7.76 3.10 9.96
CA ILE A 236 -7.43 2.79 11.36
C ILE A 236 -7.64 4.04 12.21
N ASP A 237 -8.35 3.90 13.32
CA ASP A 237 -8.53 4.96 14.28
C ASP A 237 -7.18 5.34 14.91
N MET A 238 -6.69 6.53 14.55
CA MET A 238 -5.41 7.07 15.04
C MET A 238 -5.51 7.66 16.46
N THR A 239 -6.73 7.76 17.02
CA THR A 239 -6.94 8.26 18.37
C THR A 239 -6.76 7.17 19.43
N ALA A 240 -6.77 5.92 19.07
CA ALA A 240 -6.45 4.83 19.98
C ALA A 240 -4.96 4.90 20.33
N THR A 241 -4.64 5.57 21.43
CA THR A 241 -3.33 5.46 22.09
C THR A 241 -3.10 3.98 22.39
N ALA A 242 -1.98 3.43 21.90
CA ALA A 242 -1.53 2.13 22.33
C ALA A 242 -1.50 2.11 23.87
N ALA A 243 -2.32 1.24 24.46
CA ALA A 243 -2.35 1.00 25.88
C ALA A 243 -1.09 0.21 26.29
#